data_b63e814c0d204bbcd14f29c977621607
#
_entry.id   b63e814c0d204bbcd14f29c977621607
#
_cell.length_a   1.000
_cell.length_b   1.000
_cell.length_c   1.000
_cell.angle_alpha   90.00
_cell.angle_beta   90.00
_cell.angle_gamma   90.00
#
_symmetry.space_group_name_H-M   'P 1'
#
loop_
_entity.id
_entity.type
_entity.pdbx_description
1 polymer ?
#
loop_
_entity_poly.entity_id
_entity_poly.type
_entity_poly.pdbx_seq_one_letter_code
_entity_poly.pdbx_strand_id
1 'polypeptide(L)'
;MQHPPFYKSCRRALFGLFVLSMTAPACLAGQVSVEVKGDYPALQDNAEAFMQEIEGRSEAGLRRYVSTAKGQVQTALKALGYYEPVIDWEILKPEGDEGPAQLSLTVEPGKPVLVRSRKVEIMGPAGDDPAFNLFLPSKPVVGDVLDHGQYNALRQTIQNLASRLGYFDGKFLTRRLAVNPEEHAADITLEFQSGERYRLGDVRFIEGHGFETSLLNQFVTFESGGVYHSDKIAKLSSDLSNSGYFSSVDVDATPSSAEGGVIPVVVALRTRPPRSIAGGVGFSTDVGPRLRGNWREHWINPMGHRRGAETELSQPRQNVSVWYELPLDPPMTDSIRFSAGYQQEEIEDVESQLLTVGQQWNHQLDSGWLQTASINWEQERYRFGDGSTDQSRLLLPGLGYSLLEADSAFDPSKGYHLSLEVTGAHRALLSDADIAHVLASAKGLYTVADNHRFLTRLRVGAVATNRFSDVPPSLRFFAGGDQSVRGYGYETLSPENSEGVGLGGRYLLVGSMEYQYEFAK
;
A
#
# COMPACT_ATOMS: atom_id res chain seq x y z
N MET A 1 17.36 46.99 33.79
CA MET A 1 16.22 46.99 34.74
C MET A 1 15.71 45.59 34.83
N GLN A 2 16.05 44.99 35.92
CA GLN A 2 15.32 44.08 36.82
C GLN A 2 14.88 42.72 36.28
N HIS A 3 15.67 41.74 36.62
CA HIS A 3 15.23 40.39 37.04
C HIS A 3 14.36 40.46 38.31
N PRO A 4 13.62 39.41 38.72
CA PRO A 4 14.17 38.19 39.32
C PRO A 4 13.23 36.95 39.28
N PRO A 5 13.41 35.96 40.19
CA PRO A 5 14.25 34.77 40.01
C PRO A 5 13.53 33.43 40.36
N PHE A 6 14.24 32.30 40.09
CA PHE A 6 14.35 31.04 40.87
C PHE A 6 13.22 30.51 41.75
N TYR A 7 12.94 29.22 41.68
CA TYR A 7 13.21 28.34 42.83
C TYR A 7 13.36 26.85 42.42
N LYS A 8 14.45 26.26 42.88
CA LYS A 8 14.71 24.82 42.95
C LYS A 8 13.84 24.18 44.01
N SER A 9 13.34 22.98 43.83
CA SER A 9 13.30 22.01 44.93
C SER A 9 13.26 20.57 44.40
N CYS A 10 14.29 19.86 44.76
CA CYS A 10 14.46 18.42 44.77
C CYS A 10 13.50 17.82 45.81
N ARG A 11 12.68 16.84 45.44
CA ARG A 11 12.13 15.89 46.43
C ARG A 11 12.04 14.50 45.82
N ARG A 12 12.82 13.61 46.42
CA ARG A 12 12.68 12.14 46.35
C ARG A 12 11.25 11.76 46.74
N ALA A 13 10.61 10.93 45.96
CA ALA A 13 9.42 10.19 46.39
C ALA A 13 9.46 8.77 45.85
N LEU A 14 9.58 7.89 46.76
CA LEU A 14 9.25 6.47 46.87
C LEU A 14 8.43 5.88 45.70
N PHE A 15 8.94 4.75 45.21
CA PHE A 15 8.20 3.72 44.49
C PHE A 15 7.11 3.16 45.43
N GLY A 16 5.88 3.58 45.21
CA GLY A 16 4.69 2.93 45.70
C GLY A 16 4.10 2.08 44.60
N LEU A 17 4.16 0.77 44.78
CA LEU A 17 3.49 -0.23 43.93
C LEU A 17 1.98 -0.02 44.05
N PHE A 18 1.37 0.71 43.13
CA PHE A 18 -0.07 0.80 43.01
C PHE A 18 -0.53 -0.35 42.08
N VAL A 19 -1.00 -1.43 42.71
CA VAL A 19 -1.81 -2.43 42.03
C VAL A 19 -3.13 -1.76 41.67
N LEU A 20 -3.22 -1.21 40.47
CA LEU A 20 -4.48 -0.77 39.89
C LEU A 20 -5.23 -2.03 39.49
N SER A 21 -6.21 -2.43 40.32
CA SER A 21 -7.26 -3.36 39.91
C SER A 21 -7.96 -2.72 38.69
N MET A 22 -7.65 -3.18 37.50
CA MET A 22 -8.47 -2.92 36.32
C MET A 22 -9.83 -3.61 36.56
N THR A 23 -10.77 -2.85 37.11
CA THR A 23 -12.18 -3.12 36.86
C THR A 23 -12.36 -2.81 35.36
N ALA A 24 -12.54 -3.88 34.57
CA ALA A 24 -13.04 -3.75 33.22
C ALA A 24 -14.25 -2.78 33.24
N PRO A 25 -14.35 -1.81 32.32
CA PRO A 25 -15.58 -1.05 32.22
C PRO A 25 -16.69 -2.06 31.98
N ALA A 26 -17.66 -2.10 32.89
CA ALA A 26 -18.91 -2.80 32.62
C ALA A 26 -19.45 -2.16 31.35
N CYS A 27 -19.48 -2.92 30.25
CA CYS A 27 -20.21 -2.55 29.06
C CYS A 27 -21.61 -2.22 29.57
N LEU A 28 -22.03 -0.98 29.44
CA LEU A 28 -23.41 -0.56 29.70
C LEU A 28 -24.25 -1.35 28.69
N ALA A 29 -24.78 -2.48 29.12
CA ALA A 29 -25.69 -3.27 28.31
C ALA A 29 -26.89 -2.36 27.98
N GLY A 30 -27.19 -2.16 26.71
CA GLY A 30 -28.36 -1.41 26.29
C GLY A 30 -29.62 -1.98 26.96
N GLN A 31 -30.68 -1.18 27.10
CA GLN A 31 -31.92 -1.62 27.74
C GLN A 31 -32.67 -2.76 27.00
N VAL A 32 -32.14 -3.24 25.88
CA VAL A 32 -32.73 -4.34 25.10
C VAL A 32 -31.64 -5.37 24.81
N SER A 33 -31.91 -6.61 25.16
CA SER A 33 -31.09 -7.76 24.83
C SER A 33 -31.85 -8.77 23.98
N VAL A 34 -31.14 -9.49 23.13
CA VAL A 34 -31.69 -10.60 22.34
C VAL A 34 -30.82 -11.83 22.55
N GLU A 35 -31.45 -12.97 22.72
CA GLU A 35 -30.79 -14.26 22.85
C GLU A 35 -31.43 -15.25 21.86
N VAL A 36 -30.61 -15.77 20.95
CA VAL A 36 -31.03 -16.79 19.97
C VAL A 36 -30.69 -18.16 20.55
N LYS A 37 -31.72 -18.98 20.85
CA LYS A 37 -31.55 -20.34 21.40
C LYS A 37 -30.83 -21.24 20.40
N GLY A 38 -29.84 -21.99 20.90
CA GLY A 38 -29.02 -22.92 20.11
C GLY A 38 -27.68 -22.34 19.70
N ASP A 39 -26.92 -23.10 18.91
CA ASP A 39 -25.59 -22.69 18.42
C ASP A 39 -25.72 -22.04 17.04
N TYR A 40 -26.13 -20.76 17.05
CA TYR A 40 -26.34 -19.94 15.83
C TYR A 40 -25.65 -18.58 15.95
N PRO A 41 -24.32 -18.51 15.98
CA PRO A 41 -23.63 -17.26 16.21
C PRO A 41 -23.98 -16.18 15.15
N ALA A 42 -24.09 -16.55 13.88
CA ALA A 42 -24.46 -15.61 12.82
C ALA A 42 -25.87 -15.03 12.97
N LEU A 43 -26.83 -15.80 13.51
CA LEU A 43 -28.17 -15.29 13.81
C LEU A 43 -28.15 -14.35 15.01
N GLN A 44 -27.36 -14.68 16.03
CA GLN A 44 -27.17 -13.86 17.22
C GLN A 44 -26.58 -12.50 16.84
N ASP A 45 -25.44 -12.53 16.14
CA ASP A 45 -24.75 -11.30 15.69
C ASP A 45 -25.65 -10.43 14.81
N ASN A 46 -26.43 -11.05 13.90
CA ASN A 46 -27.31 -10.30 13.02
C ASN A 46 -28.53 -9.75 13.78
N ALA A 47 -29.09 -10.48 14.73
CA ALA A 47 -30.17 -10.01 15.57
C ALA A 47 -29.73 -8.82 16.44
N GLU A 48 -28.55 -8.87 17.03
CA GLU A 48 -27.96 -7.77 17.80
C GLU A 48 -27.70 -6.55 16.92
N ALA A 49 -27.11 -6.73 15.73
CA ALA A 49 -26.83 -5.64 14.79
C ALA A 49 -28.09 -4.90 14.31
N PHE A 50 -29.24 -5.56 14.24
CA PHE A 50 -30.50 -4.93 13.88
C PHE A 50 -31.21 -4.24 15.06
N MET A 51 -30.77 -4.50 16.30
CA MET A 51 -31.33 -3.84 17.48
C MET A 51 -30.76 -2.43 17.59
N GLN A 52 -31.62 -1.44 17.74
CA GLN A 52 -31.19 -0.08 18.05
C GLN A 52 -30.83 0.00 19.54
N GLU A 53 -29.71 0.61 19.85
CA GLU A 53 -29.38 0.99 21.22
C GLU A 53 -30.45 1.95 21.75
N ILE A 54 -31.09 1.55 22.85
CA ILE A 54 -32.14 2.31 23.48
C ILE A 54 -31.78 2.48 24.95
N GLU A 55 -31.78 3.71 25.40
CA GLU A 55 -31.51 4.09 26.77
C GLU A 55 -32.64 4.97 27.34
N GLY A 56 -32.79 5.01 28.66
CA GLY A 56 -33.65 5.95 29.37
C GLY A 56 -35.15 5.71 29.21
N ARG A 57 -35.62 4.53 28.76
CA ARG A 57 -37.05 4.23 28.68
C ARG A 57 -37.58 3.68 30.00
N SER A 58 -38.77 4.13 30.36
CA SER A 58 -39.53 3.52 31.47
C SER A 58 -40.06 2.12 31.06
N GLU A 59 -40.45 1.31 32.03
CA GLU A 59 -41.07 0.00 31.79
C GLU A 59 -42.25 0.08 30.81
N ALA A 60 -43.12 1.06 30.97
CA ALA A 60 -44.23 1.31 30.04
C ALA A 60 -43.75 1.68 28.63
N GLY A 61 -42.59 2.34 28.53
CA GLY A 61 -41.93 2.64 27.25
C GLY A 61 -41.37 1.40 26.57
N LEU A 62 -40.74 0.50 27.35
CA LEU A 62 -40.25 -0.79 26.86
C LEU A 62 -41.39 -1.70 26.40
N ARG A 63 -42.50 -1.76 27.15
CA ARG A 63 -43.70 -2.54 26.74
C ARG A 63 -44.25 -2.09 25.37
N ARG A 64 -44.27 -0.76 25.12
CA ARG A 64 -44.69 -0.25 23.80
C ARG A 64 -43.67 -0.56 22.69
N TYR A 65 -42.42 -0.71 23.05
CA TYR A 65 -41.34 -0.97 22.09
C TYR A 65 -41.26 -2.48 21.69
N VAL A 66 -41.82 -3.41 22.47
CA VAL A 66 -41.78 -4.86 22.20
C VAL A 66 -42.13 -5.20 20.76
N SER A 67 -43.19 -4.61 20.21
CA SER A 67 -43.61 -4.89 18.83
C SER A 67 -42.55 -4.48 17.81
N THR A 68 -41.91 -3.34 18.02
CA THR A 68 -40.83 -2.87 17.16
C THR A 68 -39.62 -3.78 17.26
N ALA A 69 -39.21 -4.12 18.50
CA ALA A 69 -38.06 -5.02 18.73
C ALA A 69 -38.25 -6.40 18.09
N LYS A 70 -39.46 -7.00 18.30
CA LYS A 70 -39.83 -8.26 17.63
C LYS A 70 -39.74 -8.16 16.10
N GLY A 71 -40.23 -7.07 15.50
CA GLY A 71 -40.16 -6.85 14.06
C GLY A 71 -38.71 -6.69 13.53
N GLN A 72 -37.86 -6.03 14.30
CA GLN A 72 -36.42 -5.90 13.97
C GLN A 72 -35.73 -7.26 14.00
N VAL A 73 -35.89 -8.04 15.07
CA VAL A 73 -35.35 -9.40 15.18
C VAL A 73 -35.89 -10.31 14.08
N GLN A 74 -37.19 -10.28 13.82
CA GLN A 74 -37.78 -11.06 12.74
C GLN A 74 -37.20 -10.70 11.37
N THR A 75 -36.94 -9.40 11.11
CA THR A 75 -36.29 -8.95 9.88
C THR A 75 -34.85 -9.43 9.78
N ALA A 76 -34.11 -9.38 10.89
CA ALA A 76 -32.74 -9.88 10.97
C ALA A 76 -32.66 -11.38 10.65
N LEU A 77 -33.54 -12.19 11.25
CA LEU A 77 -33.53 -13.64 11.02
C LEU A 77 -33.97 -13.99 9.59
N LYS A 78 -34.96 -13.28 9.04
CA LYS A 78 -35.39 -13.44 7.63
C LYS A 78 -34.25 -13.21 6.65
N ALA A 79 -33.37 -12.26 6.92
CA ALA A 79 -32.21 -11.99 6.08
C ALA A 79 -31.27 -13.23 5.94
N LEU A 80 -31.25 -14.10 6.96
CA LEU A 80 -30.47 -15.33 7.00
C LEU A 80 -31.32 -16.60 6.81
N GLY A 81 -32.54 -16.47 6.25
CA GLY A 81 -33.37 -17.61 5.84
C GLY A 81 -34.32 -18.15 6.87
N TYR A 82 -34.46 -17.54 8.06
CA TYR A 82 -35.38 -17.97 9.11
C TYR A 82 -36.62 -17.08 9.13
N TYR A 83 -37.73 -17.58 8.58
CA TYR A 83 -38.93 -16.78 8.33
C TYR A 83 -40.00 -16.89 9.41
N GLU A 84 -39.97 -17.93 10.18
CA GLU A 84 -41.00 -18.25 11.18
C GLU A 84 -40.40 -18.42 12.59
N PRO A 85 -39.63 -17.40 13.10
CA PRO A 85 -39.10 -17.47 14.43
C PRO A 85 -40.22 -17.28 15.47
N VAL A 86 -40.14 -18.03 16.56
CA VAL A 86 -40.93 -17.78 17.77
C VAL A 86 -40.11 -16.84 18.66
N ILE A 87 -40.71 -15.68 19.00
CA ILE A 87 -40.02 -14.65 19.79
C ILE A 87 -40.82 -14.40 21.07
N ASP A 88 -40.28 -14.88 22.18
CA ASP A 88 -40.75 -14.59 23.52
C ASP A 88 -40.08 -13.34 24.06
N TRP A 89 -40.65 -12.72 25.06
CA TRP A 89 -40.10 -11.51 25.66
C TRP A 89 -40.46 -11.40 27.12
N GLU A 90 -39.60 -10.80 27.88
CA GLU A 90 -39.82 -10.45 29.27
C GLU A 90 -39.17 -9.09 29.62
N ILE A 91 -39.68 -8.45 30.66
CA ILE A 91 -39.07 -7.25 31.20
C ILE A 91 -38.44 -7.60 32.54
N LEU A 92 -37.12 -7.58 32.55
CA LEU A 92 -36.29 -7.84 33.73
C LEU A 92 -36.15 -6.55 34.53
N LYS A 93 -36.37 -6.64 35.85
CA LYS A 93 -36.10 -5.58 36.80
C LYS A 93 -34.89 -5.97 37.62
N PRO A 94 -33.92 -5.05 37.80
CA PRO A 94 -32.81 -5.32 38.70
C PRO A 94 -33.33 -5.56 40.13
N GLU A 95 -32.69 -6.50 40.85
CA GLU A 95 -32.96 -6.71 42.28
C GLU A 95 -32.55 -5.42 43.05
N GLY A 96 -33.54 -4.74 43.70
CA GLY A 96 -33.30 -3.55 44.53
C GLY A 96 -33.46 -2.22 43.80
N ASP A 97 -34.58 -1.93 43.22
CA ASP A 97 -35.10 -0.58 42.77
C ASP A 97 -34.14 0.45 42.16
N GLU A 98 -32.84 0.15 42.00
CA GLU A 98 -31.76 1.07 41.56
C GLU A 98 -31.19 0.68 40.16
N GLY A 99 -32.02 0.44 39.16
CA GLY A 99 -31.52 0.20 37.80
C GLY A 99 -32.62 0.35 36.75
N PRO A 100 -32.26 0.64 35.49
CA PRO A 100 -33.22 0.70 34.40
C PRO A 100 -33.77 -0.70 34.09
N ALA A 101 -35.07 -0.79 33.87
CA ALA A 101 -35.70 -2.03 33.40
C ALA A 101 -35.10 -2.44 32.04
N GLN A 102 -34.94 -3.72 31.79
CA GLN A 102 -34.39 -4.29 30.55
C GLN A 102 -35.46 -5.14 29.85
N LEU A 103 -35.55 -5.02 28.53
CA LEU A 103 -36.34 -5.89 27.66
C LEU A 103 -35.44 -7.02 27.16
N SER A 104 -35.76 -8.27 27.55
CA SER A 104 -35.09 -9.46 27.03
C SER A 104 -35.97 -10.13 26.00
N LEU A 105 -35.41 -10.42 24.84
CA LEU A 105 -36.05 -11.16 23.76
C LEU A 105 -35.38 -12.53 23.65
N THR A 106 -36.15 -13.60 23.74
CA THR A 106 -35.68 -14.99 23.56
C THR A 106 -36.24 -15.49 22.24
N VAL A 107 -35.36 -15.95 21.35
CA VAL A 107 -35.69 -16.31 19.99
C VAL A 107 -35.45 -17.79 19.72
N GLU A 108 -36.46 -18.48 19.27
CA GLU A 108 -36.36 -19.81 18.67
C GLU A 108 -36.40 -19.63 17.14
N PRO A 109 -35.30 -19.87 16.40
CA PRO A 109 -35.20 -19.52 14.99
C PRO A 109 -36.23 -20.25 14.09
N GLY A 110 -36.64 -21.42 14.48
CA GLY A 110 -37.48 -22.29 13.64
C GLY A 110 -36.66 -23.01 12.56
N LYS A 111 -37.36 -23.52 11.53
CA LYS A 111 -36.70 -24.22 10.43
C LYS A 111 -36.20 -23.23 9.38
N PRO A 112 -34.96 -23.40 8.86
CA PRO A 112 -34.45 -22.55 7.81
C PRO A 112 -35.12 -22.84 6.47
N VAL A 113 -35.25 -21.82 5.65
CA VAL A 113 -35.61 -21.92 4.23
C VAL A 113 -34.36 -22.31 3.44
N LEU A 114 -34.44 -23.37 2.66
CA LEU A 114 -33.35 -23.85 1.82
C LEU A 114 -33.53 -23.43 0.37
N VAL A 115 -32.43 -23.20 -0.34
CA VAL A 115 -32.44 -22.95 -1.76
C VAL A 115 -32.79 -24.23 -2.51
N ARG A 116 -34.00 -24.27 -3.09
CA ARG A 116 -34.53 -25.40 -3.86
C ARG A 116 -34.03 -25.40 -5.30
N SER A 117 -33.97 -24.21 -5.92
CA SER A 117 -33.47 -24.02 -7.28
C SER A 117 -32.66 -22.75 -7.44
N ARG A 118 -31.64 -22.82 -8.29
CA ARG A 118 -30.80 -21.67 -8.66
C ARG A 118 -30.64 -21.64 -10.20
N LYS A 119 -31.29 -20.69 -10.83
CA LYS A 119 -31.11 -20.38 -12.26
C LYS A 119 -30.42 -19.04 -12.39
N VAL A 120 -29.19 -19.01 -12.91
CA VAL A 120 -28.45 -17.79 -13.25
C VAL A 120 -28.07 -17.91 -14.72
N GLU A 121 -28.58 -17.01 -15.54
CA GLU A 121 -28.37 -17.04 -16.99
C GLU A 121 -27.91 -15.66 -17.46
N ILE A 122 -26.74 -15.63 -18.10
CA ILE A 122 -26.16 -14.43 -18.72
C ILE A 122 -26.36 -14.60 -20.23
N MET A 123 -27.20 -13.76 -20.80
CA MET A 123 -27.57 -13.79 -22.21
C MET A 123 -26.88 -12.66 -22.97
N GLY A 124 -26.67 -12.87 -24.28
CA GLY A 124 -25.94 -11.95 -25.15
C GLY A 124 -24.43 -12.18 -25.08
N PRO A 125 -23.62 -11.26 -25.65
CA PRO A 125 -22.16 -11.42 -25.76
C PRO A 125 -21.43 -11.65 -24.42
N ALA A 126 -21.97 -11.17 -23.29
CA ALA A 126 -21.39 -11.42 -21.97
C ALA A 126 -21.48 -12.88 -21.52
N GLY A 127 -22.39 -13.68 -22.10
CA GLY A 127 -22.49 -15.11 -21.79
C GLY A 127 -21.25 -15.90 -22.18
N ASP A 128 -20.57 -15.45 -23.22
CA ASP A 128 -19.32 -16.03 -23.72
C ASP A 128 -18.06 -15.37 -23.13
N ASP A 129 -18.21 -14.30 -22.33
CA ASP A 129 -17.08 -13.60 -21.71
C ASP A 129 -16.55 -14.40 -20.51
N PRO A 130 -15.29 -14.87 -20.54
CA PRO A 130 -14.73 -15.68 -19.46
C PRO A 130 -14.77 -14.98 -18.08
N ALA A 131 -14.79 -13.65 -18.04
CA ALA A 131 -14.84 -12.90 -16.80
C ALA A 131 -16.12 -13.19 -15.98
N PHE A 132 -17.27 -13.37 -16.63
CA PHE A 132 -18.50 -13.76 -15.93
C PHE A 132 -18.39 -15.15 -15.32
N ASN A 133 -17.78 -16.10 -16.01
CA ASN A 133 -17.59 -17.45 -15.46
C ASN A 133 -16.58 -17.48 -14.30
N LEU A 134 -15.54 -16.64 -14.37
CA LEU A 134 -14.47 -16.63 -13.38
C LEU A 134 -14.86 -15.88 -12.08
N PHE A 135 -15.60 -14.79 -12.18
CA PHE A 135 -15.86 -13.89 -11.05
C PHE A 135 -17.27 -13.97 -10.47
N LEU A 136 -18.17 -14.74 -11.08
CA LEU A 136 -19.49 -14.95 -10.49
C LEU A 136 -19.39 -15.79 -9.20
N PRO A 137 -20.04 -15.36 -8.10
CA PRO A 137 -20.07 -16.15 -6.88
C PRO A 137 -20.70 -17.53 -7.11
N SER A 138 -20.06 -18.56 -6.60
CA SER A 138 -20.61 -19.92 -6.62
C SER A 138 -21.82 -20.06 -5.69
N LYS A 139 -21.87 -19.29 -4.61
CA LYS A 139 -22.95 -19.27 -3.63
C LYS A 139 -24.05 -18.24 -3.98
N PRO A 140 -25.30 -18.45 -3.51
CA PRO A 140 -25.78 -19.65 -2.82
C PRO A 140 -25.94 -20.83 -3.79
N VAL A 141 -25.73 -22.06 -3.31
CA VAL A 141 -26.01 -23.29 -4.09
C VAL A 141 -27.32 -23.96 -3.63
N VAL A 142 -27.83 -24.88 -4.45
CA VAL A 142 -29.01 -25.67 -4.08
C VAL A 142 -28.70 -26.49 -2.82
N GLY A 143 -29.59 -26.40 -1.82
CA GLY A 143 -29.44 -27.03 -0.51
C GLY A 143 -28.86 -26.11 0.58
N ASP A 144 -28.26 -24.98 0.22
CA ASP A 144 -27.82 -23.99 1.21
C ASP A 144 -29.03 -23.35 1.93
N VAL A 145 -28.81 -22.91 3.16
CA VAL A 145 -29.76 -22.02 3.83
C VAL A 145 -29.81 -20.70 3.05
N LEU A 146 -31.01 -20.20 2.82
CA LEU A 146 -31.19 -18.94 2.11
C LEU A 146 -30.54 -17.78 2.86
N ASP A 147 -29.65 -17.09 2.21
CA ASP A 147 -29.02 -15.86 2.67
C ASP A 147 -29.30 -14.74 1.66
N HIS A 148 -30.05 -13.73 2.09
CA HIS A 148 -30.36 -12.57 1.23
C HIS A 148 -29.12 -11.75 0.87
N GLY A 149 -28.10 -11.73 1.73
CA GLY A 149 -26.81 -11.09 1.47
C GLY A 149 -26.11 -11.75 0.28
N GLN A 150 -26.04 -13.08 0.25
CA GLN A 150 -25.45 -13.83 -0.87
C GLN A 150 -26.23 -13.65 -2.18
N TYR A 151 -27.57 -13.64 -2.14
CA TYR A 151 -28.38 -13.32 -3.31
C TYR A 151 -28.13 -11.91 -3.83
N ASN A 152 -28.07 -10.91 -2.95
CA ASN A 152 -27.77 -9.53 -3.33
C ASN A 152 -26.35 -9.37 -3.84
N ALA A 153 -25.38 -10.03 -3.24
CA ALA A 153 -23.98 -10.05 -3.69
C ALA A 153 -23.86 -10.62 -5.11
N LEU A 154 -24.52 -11.75 -5.39
CA LEU A 154 -24.55 -12.36 -6.72
C LEU A 154 -25.14 -11.39 -7.77
N ARG A 155 -26.27 -10.78 -7.47
CA ARG A 155 -26.90 -9.79 -8.35
C ARG A 155 -26.02 -8.58 -8.59
N GLN A 156 -25.41 -8.04 -7.53
CA GLN A 156 -24.54 -6.88 -7.62
C GLN A 156 -23.26 -7.18 -8.39
N THR A 157 -22.71 -8.39 -8.23
CA THR A 157 -21.53 -8.82 -8.97
C THR A 157 -21.82 -8.86 -10.48
N ILE A 158 -22.99 -9.38 -10.90
CA ILE A 158 -23.39 -9.35 -12.33
C ILE A 158 -23.41 -7.90 -12.85
N GLN A 159 -24.02 -6.97 -12.13
CA GLN A 159 -24.08 -5.56 -12.54
C GLN A 159 -22.70 -4.89 -12.56
N ASN A 160 -21.88 -5.15 -11.55
CA ASN A 160 -20.54 -4.58 -11.47
C ASN A 160 -19.64 -5.12 -12.60
N LEU A 161 -19.70 -6.42 -12.89
CA LEU A 161 -18.97 -7.01 -14.01
C LEU A 161 -19.44 -6.42 -15.34
N ALA A 162 -20.75 -6.29 -15.54
CA ALA A 162 -21.30 -5.68 -16.75
C ALA A 162 -20.77 -4.24 -16.93
N SER A 163 -20.83 -3.41 -15.90
CA SER A 163 -20.31 -2.03 -15.95
C SER A 163 -18.81 -1.98 -16.15
N ARG A 164 -18.05 -2.84 -15.46
CA ARG A 164 -16.58 -2.91 -15.56
C ARG A 164 -16.12 -3.31 -16.95
N LEU A 165 -16.83 -4.23 -17.60
CA LEU A 165 -16.48 -4.78 -18.89
C LEU A 165 -17.10 -4.02 -20.08
N GLY A 166 -17.97 -3.03 -19.83
CA GLY A 166 -18.55 -2.18 -20.86
C GLY A 166 -19.88 -2.68 -21.44
N TYR A 167 -20.61 -3.51 -20.72
CA TYR A 167 -21.97 -3.90 -21.07
C TYR A 167 -23.00 -2.96 -20.43
N PHE A 168 -23.01 -1.70 -20.84
CA PHE A 168 -23.78 -0.64 -20.18
C PHE A 168 -25.28 -0.72 -20.42
N ASP A 169 -25.70 -1.32 -21.52
CA ASP A 169 -27.13 -1.57 -21.83
C ASP A 169 -27.67 -2.81 -21.11
N GLY A 170 -26.81 -3.44 -20.28
CA GLY A 170 -27.15 -4.65 -19.57
C GLY A 170 -28.28 -4.45 -18.56
N LYS A 171 -29.28 -5.33 -18.60
CA LYS A 171 -30.42 -5.31 -17.70
C LYS A 171 -30.89 -6.72 -17.32
N PHE A 172 -31.42 -6.83 -16.12
CA PHE A 172 -32.11 -8.02 -15.71
C PHE A 172 -33.49 -8.11 -16.40
N LEU A 173 -33.72 -9.18 -17.13
CA LEU A 173 -35.05 -9.55 -17.63
C LEU A 173 -35.89 -10.16 -16.50
N THR A 174 -35.24 -11.02 -15.68
CA THR A 174 -35.84 -11.61 -14.50
C THR A 174 -34.85 -11.48 -13.32
N ARG A 175 -35.37 -10.98 -12.20
CA ARG A 175 -34.67 -10.95 -10.91
C ARG A 175 -35.65 -11.36 -9.81
N ARG A 176 -35.79 -12.65 -9.62
CA ARG A 176 -36.78 -13.19 -8.70
C ARG A 176 -36.12 -14.05 -7.64
N LEU A 177 -36.46 -13.73 -6.39
CA LEU A 177 -36.26 -14.59 -5.24
C LEU A 177 -37.66 -14.94 -4.73
N ALA A 178 -38.14 -16.14 -5.04
CA ALA A 178 -39.42 -16.64 -4.58
C ALA A 178 -39.20 -17.49 -3.33
N VAL A 179 -39.71 -17.03 -2.20
CA VAL A 179 -39.64 -17.74 -0.91
C VAL A 179 -40.99 -18.30 -0.55
N ASN A 180 -41.04 -19.58 -0.25
CA ASN A 180 -42.19 -20.25 0.30
C ASN A 180 -41.85 -20.72 1.73
N PRO A 181 -42.25 -19.98 2.80
CA PRO A 181 -41.97 -20.35 4.17
C PRO A 181 -42.61 -21.67 4.58
N GLU A 182 -43.83 -21.93 4.12
CA GLU A 182 -44.58 -23.18 4.48
C GLU A 182 -43.85 -24.44 3.97
N GLU A 183 -43.23 -24.36 2.79
CA GLU A 183 -42.43 -25.45 2.22
C GLU A 183 -40.94 -25.38 2.65
N HIS A 184 -40.55 -24.37 3.40
CA HIS A 184 -39.15 -24.06 3.74
C HIS A 184 -38.21 -24.06 2.52
N ALA A 185 -38.69 -23.52 1.40
CA ALA A 185 -37.99 -23.55 0.12
C ALA A 185 -37.93 -22.15 -0.54
N ALA A 186 -36.83 -21.92 -1.26
CA ALA A 186 -36.63 -20.70 -2.04
C ALA A 186 -36.14 -21.03 -3.46
N ASP A 187 -36.66 -20.30 -4.44
CA ASP A 187 -36.23 -20.38 -5.83
C ASP A 187 -35.57 -19.08 -6.26
N ILE A 188 -34.37 -19.17 -6.79
CA ILE A 188 -33.58 -18.04 -7.30
C ILE A 188 -33.58 -18.09 -8.82
N THR A 189 -34.03 -16.99 -9.45
CA THR A 189 -33.97 -16.82 -10.92
C THR A 189 -33.39 -15.43 -11.23
N LEU A 190 -32.24 -15.44 -11.87
CA LEU A 190 -31.56 -14.25 -12.39
C LEU A 190 -31.31 -14.45 -13.88
N GLU A 191 -31.95 -13.69 -14.73
CA GLU A 191 -31.76 -13.69 -16.17
C GLU A 191 -31.30 -12.28 -16.56
N PHE A 192 -30.05 -12.18 -17.00
CA PHE A 192 -29.41 -10.91 -17.34
C PHE A 192 -29.11 -10.86 -18.84
N GLN A 193 -29.64 -9.87 -19.54
CA GLN A 193 -29.33 -9.57 -20.94
C GLN A 193 -28.25 -8.49 -20.97
N SER A 194 -27.08 -8.80 -21.53
CA SER A 194 -25.91 -7.91 -21.48
C SER A 194 -26.01 -6.69 -22.41
N GLY A 195 -26.74 -6.80 -23.54
CA GLY A 195 -26.56 -5.87 -24.63
C GLY A 195 -25.19 -6.05 -25.31
N GLU A 196 -24.83 -5.15 -26.20
CA GLU A 196 -23.54 -5.14 -26.87
C GLU A 196 -22.43 -4.61 -25.96
N ARG A 197 -21.20 -5.07 -26.19
CA ARG A 197 -20.03 -4.57 -25.46
C ARG A 197 -19.52 -3.30 -26.10
N TYR A 198 -19.46 -2.22 -25.32
CA TYR A 198 -18.92 -0.94 -25.76
C TYR A 198 -17.41 -1.00 -25.99
N ARG A 199 -16.91 -0.06 -26.80
CA ARG A 199 -15.49 0.08 -27.15
C ARG A 199 -14.98 1.44 -26.72
N LEU A 200 -13.69 1.54 -26.47
CA LEU A 200 -13.01 2.81 -26.23
C LEU A 200 -12.70 3.47 -27.58
N GLY A 201 -13.01 4.74 -27.69
CA GLY A 201 -12.64 5.59 -28.84
C GLY A 201 -11.28 6.26 -28.63
N ASP A 202 -11.02 7.28 -29.47
CA ASP A 202 -9.81 8.08 -29.39
C ASP A 202 -9.74 8.86 -28.08
N VAL A 203 -8.51 9.00 -27.55
CA VAL A 203 -8.23 9.83 -26.39
C VAL A 203 -7.96 11.26 -26.86
N ARG A 204 -8.71 12.20 -26.34
CA ARG A 204 -8.54 13.62 -26.64
C ARG A 204 -8.16 14.38 -25.38
N PHE A 205 -6.99 14.97 -25.36
CA PHE A 205 -6.55 15.86 -24.29
C PHE A 205 -7.07 17.29 -24.57
N ILE A 206 -7.71 17.91 -23.57
CA ILE A 206 -8.18 19.30 -23.68
C ILE A 206 -6.96 20.22 -23.66
N GLU A 207 -6.91 21.18 -24.59
CA GLU A 207 -5.80 22.12 -24.73
C GLU A 207 -5.55 22.96 -23.46
N GLY A 208 -4.32 23.47 -23.32
CA GLY A 208 -3.90 24.36 -22.21
C GLY A 208 -3.04 23.70 -21.14
N HIS A 209 -2.68 22.42 -21.29
CA HIS A 209 -1.83 21.69 -20.36
C HIS A 209 -0.32 21.96 -20.52
N GLY A 210 0.13 22.53 -21.64
CA GLY A 210 1.54 22.91 -21.87
C GLY A 210 2.50 21.77 -22.23
N PHE A 211 2.01 20.54 -22.43
CA PHE A 211 2.79 19.36 -22.83
C PHE A 211 2.53 18.97 -24.28
N GLU A 212 3.49 18.31 -24.91
CA GLU A 212 3.31 17.72 -26.24
C GLU A 212 2.34 16.54 -26.20
N THR A 213 1.51 16.43 -27.22
CA THR A 213 0.59 15.29 -27.39
C THR A 213 1.33 13.96 -27.50
N SER A 214 2.55 13.97 -28.04
CA SER A 214 3.43 12.80 -28.12
C SER A 214 3.75 12.22 -26.73
N LEU A 215 4.05 13.06 -25.75
CA LEU A 215 4.26 12.63 -24.37
C LEU A 215 2.97 12.10 -23.75
N LEU A 216 1.85 12.81 -23.93
CA LEU A 216 0.57 12.41 -23.32
C LEU A 216 0.04 11.08 -23.87
N ASN A 217 0.25 10.83 -25.16
CA ASN A 217 -0.11 9.57 -25.78
C ASN A 217 0.64 8.36 -25.23
N GLN A 218 1.85 8.54 -24.69
CA GLN A 218 2.62 7.47 -24.03
C GLN A 218 1.98 6.98 -22.71
N PHE A 219 1.04 7.75 -22.13
CA PHE A 219 0.24 7.30 -20.99
C PHE A 219 -0.96 6.44 -21.40
N VAL A 220 -1.32 6.44 -22.69
CA VAL A 220 -2.48 5.69 -23.20
C VAL A 220 -2.06 4.25 -23.50
N THR A 221 -2.42 3.31 -22.65
CA THR A 221 -2.04 1.90 -22.74
C THR A 221 -3.06 1.03 -23.49
N PHE A 222 -4.03 1.62 -24.16
CA PHE A 222 -5.07 0.92 -24.91
C PHE A 222 -5.22 1.50 -26.31
N GLU A 223 -5.64 0.65 -27.26
CA GLU A 223 -5.88 1.04 -28.63
C GLU A 223 -7.31 1.59 -28.82
N SER A 224 -7.46 2.60 -29.69
CA SER A 224 -8.76 3.08 -30.16
C SER A 224 -9.51 1.94 -30.86
N GLY A 225 -10.82 1.82 -30.59
CA GLY A 225 -11.65 0.70 -31.04
C GLY A 225 -11.51 -0.58 -30.21
N GLY A 226 -10.59 -0.63 -29.24
CA GLY A 226 -10.46 -1.74 -28.30
C GLY A 226 -11.68 -1.85 -27.37
N VAL A 227 -11.94 -3.07 -26.87
CA VAL A 227 -13.08 -3.28 -25.94
C VAL A 227 -12.92 -2.46 -24.65
N TYR A 228 -14.04 -1.91 -24.20
CA TYR A 228 -14.06 -1.17 -22.94
C TYR A 228 -13.68 -2.06 -21.76
N HIS A 229 -12.92 -1.48 -20.87
CA HIS A 229 -12.64 -2.01 -19.53
C HIS A 229 -12.35 -0.84 -18.59
N SER A 230 -13.07 -0.75 -17.49
CA SER A 230 -12.91 0.37 -16.54
C SER A 230 -11.48 0.51 -16.02
N ASP A 231 -10.76 -0.60 -15.87
CA ASP A 231 -9.38 -0.60 -15.36
C ASP A 231 -8.41 0.12 -16.32
N LYS A 232 -8.69 0.14 -17.63
CA LYS A 232 -7.90 0.89 -18.61
C LYS A 232 -8.03 2.41 -18.39
N ILE A 233 -9.24 2.86 -18.11
CA ILE A 233 -9.53 4.27 -17.80
C ILE A 233 -8.95 4.65 -16.44
N ALA A 234 -9.14 3.79 -15.43
CA ALA A 234 -8.57 4.00 -14.11
C ALA A 234 -7.03 4.05 -14.15
N LYS A 235 -6.39 3.17 -14.96
CA LYS A 235 -4.94 3.19 -15.16
C LYS A 235 -4.47 4.49 -15.81
N LEU A 236 -5.10 4.93 -16.89
CA LEU A 236 -4.77 6.22 -17.53
C LEU A 236 -4.88 7.38 -16.53
N SER A 237 -5.98 7.46 -15.77
CA SER A 237 -6.19 8.49 -14.75
C SER A 237 -5.12 8.41 -13.63
N SER A 238 -4.79 7.21 -13.17
CA SER A 238 -3.79 6.97 -12.14
C SER A 238 -2.39 7.34 -12.63
N ASP A 239 -2.00 6.89 -13.82
CA ASP A 239 -0.67 7.14 -14.38
C ASP A 239 -0.45 8.64 -14.60
N LEU A 240 -1.43 9.34 -15.19
CA LEU A 240 -1.37 10.80 -15.34
C LEU A 240 -1.30 11.51 -13.97
N SER A 241 -2.09 11.09 -12.98
CA SER A 241 -2.10 11.68 -11.63
C SER A 241 -0.75 11.47 -10.91
N ASN A 242 -0.17 10.29 -11.05
CA ASN A 242 1.10 9.90 -10.42
C ASN A 242 2.32 10.37 -11.19
N SER A 243 2.15 10.85 -12.42
CA SER A 243 3.25 11.35 -13.26
C SER A 243 4.03 12.50 -12.62
N GLY A 244 3.41 13.23 -11.70
CA GLY A 244 3.99 14.43 -11.10
C GLY A 244 3.89 15.68 -11.96
N TYR A 245 3.32 15.61 -13.17
CA TYR A 245 3.11 16.76 -14.06
C TYR A 245 1.83 17.54 -13.73
N PHE A 246 0.81 16.86 -13.21
CA PHE A 246 -0.52 17.41 -13.03
C PHE A 246 -0.91 17.54 -11.56
N SER A 247 -1.67 18.57 -11.24
CA SER A 247 -2.32 18.80 -9.94
C SER A 247 -3.75 18.26 -9.92
N SER A 248 -4.36 18.11 -11.10
CA SER A 248 -5.70 17.54 -11.28
C SER A 248 -5.76 16.84 -12.63
N VAL A 249 -6.35 15.67 -12.65
CA VAL A 249 -6.63 14.84 -13.82
C VAL A 249 -8.09 14.44 -13.77
N ASP A 250 -8.82 14.74 -14.82
CA ASP A 250 -10.22 14.33 -15.01
C ASP A 250 -10.33 13.57 -16.33
N VAL A 251 -10.72 12.30 -16.25
CA VAL A 251 -10.86 11.41 -17.42
C VAL A 251 -12.33 11.06 -17.57
N ASP A 252 -12.97 11.64 -18.56
CA ASP A 252 -14.36 11.36 -18.92
C ASP A 252 -14.40 10.30 -20.03
N ALA A 253 -15.03 9.18 -19.71
CA ALA A 253 -15.33 8.06 -20.62
C ALA A 253 -16.73 7.54 -20.32
N THR A 254 -17.72 8.46 -20.32
CA THR A 254 -19.10 8.13 -19.96
C THR A 254 -19.85 7.46 -21.12
N PRO A 255 -20.64 6.39 -20.84
CA PRO A 255 -21.46 5.72 -21.87
C PRO A 255 -22.45 6.64 -22.57
N SER A 256 -22.90 7.71 -21.91
CA SER A 256 -23.83 8.69 -22.49
C SER A 256 -23.25 9.50 -23.65
N SER A 257 -21.93 9.57 -23.77
CA SER A 257 -21.23 10.23 -24.88
C SER A 257 -20.90 9.27 -26.04
N ALA A 258 -21.31 8.00 -25.95
CA ALA A 258 -21.00 6.99 -26.96
C ALA A 258 -21.76 7.22 -28.27
N GLU A 259 -21.06 7.04 -29.38
CA GLU A 259 -21.63 7.02 -30.72
C GLU A 259 -21.41 5.64 -31.34
N GLY A 260 -22.50 4.94 -31.70
CA GLY A 260 -22.40 3.59 -32.26
C GLY A 260 -21.69 2.56 -31.37
N GLY A 261 -21.82 2.68 -30.04
CA GLY A 261 -21.17 1.80 -29.08
C GLY A 261 -19.68 2.12 -28.81
N VAL A 262 -19.15 3.23 -29.36
CA VAL A 262 -17.79 3.70 -29.13
C VAL A 262 -17.82 4.92 -28.20
N ILE A 263 -17.12 4.83 -27.08
CA ILE A 263 -17.05 5.87 -26.05
C ILE A 263 -15.80 6.73 -26.30
N PRO A 264 -15.92 8.01 -26.65
CA PRO A 264 -14.77 8.91 -26.70
C PRO A 264 -14.20 9.12 -25.32
N VAL A 265 -12.87 9.16 -25.20
CA VAL A 265 -12.17 9.42 -23.94
C VAL A 265 -11.66 10.87 -23.94
N VAL A 266 -12.21 11.70 -23.06
CA VAL A 266 -11.83 13.11 -22.94
C VAL A 266 -11.05 13.33 -21.65
N VAL A 267 -9.85 13.89 -21.76
CA VAL A 267 -8.94 14.09 -20.62
C VAL A 267 -8.73 15.59 -20.40
N ALA A 268 -9.14 16.08 -19.24
CA ALA A 268 -8.88 17.44 -18.79
C ALA A 268 -7.74 17.43 -17.77
N LEU A 269 -6.71 18.23 -18.04
CA LEU A 269 -5.48 18.26 -17.27
C LEU A 269 -5.23 19.66 -16.70
N ARG A 270 -4.90 19.75 -15.42
CA ARG A 270 -4.38 20.95 -14.79
C ARG A 270 -2.94 20.74 -14.38
N THR A 271 -2.03 21.49 -14.93
CA THR A 271 -0.59 21.39 -14.65
C THR A 271 -0.28 21.73 -13.18
N ARG A 272 0.69 21.03 -12.63
CA ARG A 272 1.28 21.33 -11.32
C ARG A 272 2.21 22.53 -11.44
N PRO A 273 2.40 23.35 -10.38
CA PRO A 273 3.52 24.29 -10.32
C PRO A 273 4.82 23.59 -10.65
N PRO A 274 5.67 24.15 -11.55
CA PRO A 274 6.82 23.42 -12.07
C PRO A 274 7.89 23.15 -11.03
N ARG A 275 7.93 23.91 -9.93
CA ARG A 275 9.00 23.85 -8.94
C ARG A 275 8.51 23.47 -7.57
N SER A 276 9.32 22.69 -6.87
CA SER A 276 9.18 22.44 -5.45
C SER A 276 10.55 22.56 -4.75
N ILE A 277 10.52 23.09 -3.54
CA ILE A 277 11.68 23.16 -2.65
C ILE A 277 11.24 22.53 -1.33
N ALA A 278 12.06 21.65 -0.82
CA ALA A 278 11.87 21.05 0.49
C ALA A 278 13.16 21.16 1.30
N GLY A 279 13.03 21.43 2.59
CA GLY A 279 14.13 21.43 3.53
C GLY A 279 13.74 20.64 4.78
N GLY A 280 14.71 19.99 5.39
CA GLY A 280 14.50 19.22 6.61
C GLY A 280 15.69 19.32 7.56
N VAL A 281 15.40 19.33 8.85
CA VAL A 281 16.37 19.16 9.91
C VAL A 281 16.08 17.88 10.65
N GLY A 282 17.11 17.15 11.04
CA GLY A 282 16.96 15.89 11.74
C GLY A 282 18.12 15.66 12.68
N PHE A 283 17.94 14.71 13.57
CA PHE A 283 18.97 14.21 14.46
C PHE A 283 18.86 12.69 14.55
N SER A 284 19.99 12.01 14.49
CA SER A 284 20.06 10.58 14.82
C SER A 284 21.25 10.32 15.72
N THR A 285 21.20 9.23 16.46
CA THR A 285 22.27 8.84 17.38
C THR A 285 23.56 8.41 16.65
N ASP A 286 23.41 7.96 15.41
CA ASP A 286 24.52 7.45 14.60
C ASP A 286 25.33 8.56 13.91
N VAL A 287 24.63 9.57 13.35
CA VAL A 287 25.27 10.60 12.50
C VAL A 287 25.09 12.01 13.03
N GLY A 288 24.45 12.17 14.21
CA GLY A 288 24.21 13.45 14.84
C GLY A 288 23.19 14.32 14.11
N PRO A 289 23.33 15.66 14.20
CA PRO A 289 22.47 16.59 13.52
C PRO A 289 22.71 16.53 12.00
N ARG A 290 21.61 16.63 11.23
CA ARG A 290 21.66 16.66 9.76
C ARG A 290 20.69 17.69 9.19
N LEU A 291 21.10 18.27 8.06
CA LEU A 291 20.29 19.14 7.23
C LEU A 291 20.10 18.47 5.88
N ARG A 292 18.90 18.56 5.33
CA ARG A 292 18.59 18.12 3.96
C ARG A 292 17.94 19.25 3.19
N GLY A 293 18.33 19.41 1.94
CA GLY A 293 17.71 20.30 0.98
C GLY A 293 17.39 19.54 -0.29
N ASN A 294 16.23 19.79 -0.85
CA ASN A 294 15.81 19.22 -2.12
C ASN A 294 15.16 20.32 -2.96
N TRP A 295 15.64 20.50 -4.17
CA TRP A 295 15.04 21.35 -5.17
C TRP A 295 14.71 20.50 -6.38
N ARG A 296 13.48 20.60 -6.90
CA ARG A 296 13.00 19.82 -8.04
C ARG A 296 12.17 20.67 -8.98
N GLU A 297 12.47 20.59 -10.26
CA GLU A 297 11.58 21.02 -11.33
C GLU A 297 10.91 19.78 -11.93
N HIS A 298 9.59 19.68 -11.70
CA HIS A 298 8.77 18.55 -12.09
C HIS A 298 8.61 18.43 -13.60
N TRP A 299 8.79 19.51 -14.30
CA TRP A 299 8.86 19.60 -15.75
C TRP A 299 9.52 20.93 -16.15
N ILE A 300 10.31 20.91 -17.22
CA ILE A 300 11.06 22.08 -17.71
C ILE A 300 10.75 22.41 -19.16
N ASN A 301 10.14 21.49 -19.88
CA ASN A 301 9.76 21.62 -21.28
C ASN A 301 8.51 20.81 -21.60
N PRO A 302 7.86 21.01 -22.78
CA PRO A 302 6.68 20.25 -23.20
C PRO A 302 6.90 18.75 -23.35
N MET A 303 8.14 18.28 -23.48
CA MET A 303 8.50 16.85 -23.53
C MET A 303 8.57 16.19 -22.13
N GLY A 304 8.29 16.94 -21.06
CA GLY A 304 8.23 16.40 -19.70
C GLY A 304 9.58 16.12 -19.06
N HIS A 305 10.69 16.70 -19.57
CA HIS A 305 11.99 16.54 -18.92
C HIS A 305 11.97 17.16 -17.52
N ARG A 306 12.75 16.59 -16.61
CA ARG A 306 12.82 16.97 -15.19
C ARG A 306 14.26 17.26 -14.80
N ARG A 307 14.45 18.04 -13.74
CA ARG A 307 15.75 18.20 -13.10
C ARG A 307 15.62 18.48 -11.62
N GLY A 308 16.70 18.27 -10.91
CA GLY A 308 16.73 18.56 -9.48
C GLY A 308 18.14 18.65 -8.93
N ALA A 309 18.19 19.11 -7.70
CA ALA A 309 19.38 19.11 -6.87
C ALA A 309 19.02 18.68 -5.46
N GLU A 310 19.91 17.91 -4.85
CA GLU A 310 19.75 17.39 -3.50
C GLU A 310 21.02 17.66 -2.70
N THR A 311 20.87 17.97 -1.43
CA THR A 311 22.01 18.11 -0.52
C THR A 311 21.67 17.49 0.82
N GLU A 312 22.65 16.84 1.41
CA GLU A 312 22.62 16.35 2.78
C GLU A 312 23.91 16.74 3.48
N LEU A 313 23.78 17.39 4.62
CA LEU A 313 24.89 17.82 5.45
C LEU A 313 24.71 17.20 6.84
N SER A 314 25.64 16.37 7.23
CA SER A 314 25.79 15.82 8.58
C SER A 314 27.25 15.90 8.99
N GLN A 315 27.58 15.59 10.24
CA GLN A 315 28.95 15.62 10.70
C GLN A 315 29.84 14.61 9.93
N PRO A 316 29.44 13.31 9.76
CA PRO A 316 30.26 12.33 9.06
C PRO A 316 30.11 12.38 7.53
N ARG A 317 29.04 13.01 6.99
CA ARG A 317 28.77 12.97 5.56
C ARG A 317 28.21 14.29 5.05
N GLN A 318 28.78 14.79 3.96
CA GLN A 318 28.31 15.94 3.22
C GLN A 318 28.17 15.54 1.76
N ASN A 319 26.99 15.77 1.20
CA ASN A 319 26.65 15.34 -0.14
C ASN A 319 25.92 16.46 -0.87
N VAL A 320 26.26 16.68 -2.13
CA VAL A 320 25.50 17.49 -3.07
C VAL A 320 25.41 16.77 -4.40
N SER A 321 24.22 16.70 -4.97
CA SER A 321 24.01 16.09 -6.27
C SER A 321 23.04 16.89 -7.12
N VAL A 322 23.20 16.81 -8.42
CA VAL A 322 22.31 17.37 -9.44
C VAL A 322 21.96 16.29 -10.44
N TRP A 323 20.76 16.35 -10.97
CA TRP A 323 20.31 15.37 -11.96
C TRP A 323 19.40 15.99 -13.01
N TYR A 324 19.35 15.35 -14.16
CA TYR A 324 18.50 15.65 -15.30
C TYR A 324 17.90 14.36 -15.84
N GLU A 325 16.58 14.31 -16.02
CA GLU A 325 15.83 13.10 -16.36
C GLU A 325 14.97 13.33 -17.60
N LEU A 326 15.02 12.36 -18.50
CA LEU A 326 14.19 12.27 -19.69
C LEU A 326 13.24 11.09 -19.53
N PRO A 327 11.92 11.30 -19.56
CA PRO A 327 10.98 10.20 -19.63
C PRO A 327 11.10 9.48 -20.98
N LEU A 328 10.92 8.17 -20.98
CA LEU A 328 10.82 7.33 -22.17
C LEU A 328 9.41 6.77 -22.28
N ASP A 329 9.16 5.86 -23.19
CA ASP A 329 7.88 5.17 -23.36
C ASP A 329 7.94 3.76 -22.72
N PRO A 330 7.11 3.49 -21.70
CA PRO A 330 6.13 4.34 -21.02
C PRO A 330 6.75 5.27 -19.95
N PRO A 331 6.27 6.54 -19.83
CA PRO A 331 6.95 7.57 -19.03
C PRO A 331 6.83 7.38 -17.51
N MET A 332 6.01 6.43 -17.06
CA MET A 332 5.86 6.10 -15.64
C MET A 332 6.96 5.20 -15.12
N THR A 333 7.55 4.40 -15.98
CA THR A 333 8.44 3.30 -15.63
C THR A 333 9.81 3.43 -16.27
N ASP A 334 9.87 4.10 -17.43
CA ASP A 334 11.06 4.18 -18.25
C ASP A 334 11.64 5.59 -18.27
N SER A 335 12.93 5.70 -18.02
CA SER A 335 13.62 6.98 -18.02
C SER A 335 15.12 6.85 -18.27
N ILE A 336 15.72 7.91 -18.77
CA ILE A 336 17.17 8.11 -18.74
C ILE A 336 17.46 9.27 -17.81
N ARG A 337 18.35 9.04 -16.84
CA ARG A 337 18.81 10.05 -15.89
C ARG A 337 20.30 10.27 -16.02
N PHE A 338 20.70 11.53 -16.16
CA PHE A 338 22.07 12.00 -16.01
C PHE A 338 22.24 12.60 -14.63
N SER A 339 23.35 12.31 -13.97
CA SER A 339 23.62 12.82 -12.63
C SER A 339 25.08 13.21 -12.46
N ALA A 340 25.32 14.19 -11.61
CA ALA A 340 26.64 14.51 -11.09
C ALA A 340 26.52 14.78 -9.59
N GLY A 341 27.47 14.26 -8.81
CA GLY A 341 27.47 14.37 -7.36
C GLY A 341 28.86 14.50 -6.79
N TYR A 342 28.96 15.18 -5.67
CA TYR A 342 30.14 15.24 -4.84
C TYR A 342 29.78 14.83 -3.41
N GLN A 343 30.54 13.92 -2.84
CA GLN A 343 30.38 13.45 -1.47
C GLN A 343 31.72 13.58 -0.75
N GLN A 344 31.67 14.13 0.46
CA GLN A 344 32.75 14.06 1.42
C GLN A 344 32.27 13.24 2.61
N GLU A 345 33.08 12.28 3.04
CA GLU A 345 32.76 11.39 4.13
C GLU A 345 33.97 11.23 5.05
N GLU A 346 33.71 11.30 6.35
CA GLU A 346 34.70 11.11 7.40
C GLU A 346 34.06 10.21 8.48
N ILE A 347 34.39 8.93 8.44
CA ILE A 347 33.83 7.92 9.34
C ILE A 347 34.99 7.15 9.95
N GLU A 348 35.15 7.27 11.27
CA GLU A 348 36.21 6.64 12.04
C GLU A 348 37.59 6.91 11.37
N ASP A 349 38.17 5.86 10.82
CA ASP A 349 39.51 5.90 10.20
C ASP A 349 39.48 6.17 8.70
N VAL A 350 38.31 6.46 8.10
CA VAL A 350 38.18 6.64 6.66
C VAL A 350 37.79 8.07 6.33
N GLU A 351 38.66 8.75 5.58
CA GLU A 351 38.30 10.00 4.92
C GLU A 351 38.17 9.74 3.43
N SER A 352 37.07 10.19 2.82
CA SER A 352 36.81 10.04 1.39
C SER A 352 36.20 11.30 0.80
N GLN A 353 36.64 11.64 -0.43
CA GLN A 353 36.09 12.65 -1.30
C GLN A 353 35.79 12.02 -2.65
N LEU A 354 34.53 11.82 -2.95
CA LEU A 354 34.02 11.12 -4.12
C LEU A 354 33.32 12.08 -5.06
N LEU A 355 33.78 12.17 -6.30
CA LEU A 355 33.09 12.82 -7.41
C LEU A 355 32.55 11.74 -8.33
N THR A 356 31.24 11.79 -8.59
CA THR A 356 30.53 10.86 -9.48
C THR A 356 29.87 11.63 -10.62
N VAL A 357 30.02 11.17 -11.86
CA VAL A 357 29.24 11.60 -13.02
C VAL A 357 28.70 10.37 -13.71
N GLY A 358 27.40 10.30 -13.92
CA GLY A 358 26.80 9.08 -14.42
C GLY A 358 25.58 9.26 -15.28
N GLN A 359 25.25 8.19 -15.99
CA GLN A 359 24.02 7.98 -16.72
C GLN A 359 23.38 6.70 -16.24
N GLN A 360 22.06 6.72 -16.06
CA GLN A 360 21.25 5.59 -15.66
C GLN A 360 20.03 5.48 -16.57
N TRP A 361 19.79 4.30 -17.08
CA TRP A 361 18.56 3.92 -17.77
C TRP A 361 17.73 3.02 -16.86
N ASN A 362 16.47 3.37 -16.65
CA ASN A 362 15.50 2.59 -15.89
C ASN A 362 14.45 2.01 -16.83
N HIS A 363 14.10 0.77 -16.63
CA HIS A 363 13.07 0.05 -17.38
C HIS A 363 12.33 -0.93 -16.48
N GLN A 364 11.00 -0.87 -16.45
CA GLN A 364 10.19 -1.82 -15.70
C GLN A 364 9.75 -2.96 -16.61
N LEU A 365 10.14 -4.18 -16.24
CA LEU A 365 9.73 -5.40 -16.92
C LEU A 365 8.25 -5.72 -16.62
N ASP A 366 7.59 -6.45 -17.50
CA ASP A 366 6.20 -6.93 -17.32
C ASP A 366 6.02 -7.77 -16.05
N SER A 367 7.09 -8.38 -15.57
CA SER A 367 7.14 -9.13 -14.32
C SER A 367 7.14 -8.26 -13.06
N GLY A 368 7.12 -6.93 -13.20
CA GLY A 368 7.17 -5.96 -12.11
C GLY A 368 8.59 -5.61 -11.64
N TRP A 369 9.63 -6.29 -12.12
CA TRP A 369 11.01 -5.95 -11.80
C TRP A 369 11.43 -4.64 -12.48
N LEU A 370 12.02 -3.74 -11.70
CA LEU A 370 12.73 -2.58 -12.23
C LEU A 370 14.15 -3.01 -12.59
N GLN A 371 14.49 -2.90 -13.88
CA GLN A 371 15.84 -3.08 -14.39
C GLN A 371 16.51 -1.71 -14.49
N THR A 372 17.75 -1.62 -14.03
CA THR A 372 18.58 -0.41 -14.09
C THR A 372 19.89 -0.74 -14.79
N ALA A 373 20.20 -0.05 -15.88
CA ALA A 373 21.52 -0.10 -16.49
C ALA A 373 22.21 1.26 -16.28
N SER A 374 23.43 1.25 -15.80
CA SER A 374 24.18 2.48 -15.49
C SER A 374 25.60 2.47 -16.00
N ILE A 375 26.12 3.64 -16.22
CA ILE A 375 27.55 3.89 -16.45
C ILE A 375 27.92 5.09 -15.60
N ASN A 376 28.75 4.88 -14.58
CA ASN A 376 29.25 5.94 -13.70
C ASN A 376 30.74 6.10 -13.88
N TRP A 377 31.21 7.32 -14.00
CA TRP A 377 32.61 7.65 -13.80
C TRP A 377 32.78 8.24 -12.42
N GLU A 378 33.72 7.65 -11.66
CA GLU A 378 34.01 8.01 -10.29
C GLU A 378 35.48 8.38 -10.12
N GLN A 379 35.71 9.44 -9.38
CA GLN A 379 37.01 9.83 -8.90
C GLN A 379 36.93 9.98 -7.40
N GLU A 380 37.68 9.16 -6.68
CA GLU A 380 37.73 9.15 -5.23
C GLU A 380 39.14 9.44 -4.74
N ARG A 381 39.25 10.40 -3.81
CA ARG A 381 40.45 10.64 -3.00
C ARG A 381 40.15 10.16 -1.61
N TYR A 382 41.00 9.31 -1.07
CA TYR A 382 40.72 8.71 0.23
C TYR A 382 41.99 8.49 1.05
N ARG A 383 41.80 8.34 2.36
CA ARG A 383 42.87 8.03 3.33
C ARG A 383 42.30 7.09 4.38
N PHE A 384 43.13 6.12 4.80
CA PHE A 384 42.84 5.22 5.92
C PHE A 384 43.76 5.58 7.08
N GLY A 385 43.21 5.96 8.24
CA GLY A 385 43.95 6.39 9.42
C GLY A 385 44.97 7.50 9.11
N ASP A 386 46.16 7.38 9.64
CA ASP A 386 47.28 8.32 9.41
C ASP A 386 48.09 8.01 8.12
N GLY A 387 47.57 7.12 7.27
CA GLY A 387 48.24 6.72 6.03
C GLY A 387 48.34 7.83 4.98
N SER A 388 48.93 7.52 3.84
CA SER A 388 49.01 8.42 2.69
C SER A 388 47.63 8.57 2.05
N THR A 389 47.38 9.73 1.45
CA THR A 389 46.22 9.95 0.61
C THR A 389 46.39 9.26 -0.73
N ASP A 390 45.47 8.36 -1.05
CA ASP A 390 45.38 7.65 -2.33
C ASP A 390 44.28 8.22 -3.20
N GLN A 391 44.33 7.90 -4.49
CA GLN A 391 43.32 8.30 -5.46
C GLN A 391 42.97 7.14 -6.38
N SER A 392 41.68 6.99 -6.66
CA SER A 392 41.15 6.02 -7.61
C SER A 392 40.25 6.72 -8.62
N ARG A 393 40.32 6.29 -9.88
CA ARG A 393 39.42 6.70 -10.98
C ARG A 393 38.88 5.44 -11.62
N LEU A 394 37.57 5.32 -11.67
CA LEU A 394 36.89 4.13 -12.14
C LEU A 394 35.77 4.51 -13.12
N LEU A 395 35.67 3.78 -14.20
CA LEU A 395 34.46 3.72 -15.04
C LEU A 395 33.72 2.44 -14.66
N LEU A 396 32.51 2.60 -14.13
CA LEU A 396 31.71 1.56 -13.52
C LEU A 396 30.40 1.34 -14.32
N PRO A 397 30.41 0.52 -15.38
CA PRO A 397 29.17 -0.05 -15.89
C PRO A 397 28.50 -0.91 -14.80
N GLY A 398 27.18 -0.79 -14.71
CA GLY A 398 26.39 -1.47 -13.71
C GLY A 398 25.06 -1.98 -14.26
N LEU A 399 24.58 -3.06 -13.66
CA LEU A 399 23.26 -3.63 -13.91
C LEU A 399 22.60 -3.92 -12.57
N GLY A 400 21.39 -3.39 -12.40
CA GLY A 400 20.59 -3.56 -11.19
C GLY A 400 19.22 -4.16 -11.51
N TYR A 401 18.69 -4.93 -10.57
CA TYR A 401 17.32 -5.42 -10.55
C TYR A 401 16.71 -5.14 -9.19
N SER A 402 15.50 -4.63 -9.17
CA SER A 402 14.78 -4.35 -7.93
C SER A 402 13.29 -4.71 -8.07
N LEU A 403 12.73 -5.35 -7.04
CA LEU A 403 11.32 -5.68 -6.98
C LEU A 403 10.77 -5.28 -5.61
N LEU A 404 9.74 -4.45 -5.61
CA LEU A 404 9.00 -4.05 -4.42
C LEU A 404 7.55 -4.49 -4.58
N GLU A 405 7.09 -5.36 -3.68
CA GLU A 405 5.69 -5.74 -3.57
C GLU A 405 5.19 -5.48 -2.15
N ALA A 406 4.04 -4.85 -2.03
CA ALA A 406 3.39 -4.58 -0.76
C ALA A 406 1.87 -4.49 -0.95
N ASP A 407 1.12 -4.92 0.06
CA ASP A 407 -0.34 -4.87 0.08
C ASP A 407 -0.89 -3.44 0.25
N SER A 408 -0.10 -2.52 0.79
CA SER A 408 -0.41 -1.09 0.93
C SER A 408 0.83 -0.24 0.71
N ALA A 409 0.64 0.94 0.09
CA ALA A 409 1.72 1.89 -0.14
C ALA A 409 2.09 2.71 1.12
N PHE A 410 1.14 2.91 2.06
CA PHE A 410 1.34 3.77 3.22
C PHE A 410 1.56 2.99 4.52
N ASP A 411 0.78 1.94 4.74
CA ASP A 411 0.89 1.06 5.91
C ASP A 411 0.76 -0.40 5.47
N PRO A 412 1.86 -0.99 5.00
CA PRO A 412 1.85 -2.37 4.57
C PRO A 412 1.77 -3.33 5.76
N SER A 413 0.92 -4.34 5.65
CA SER A 413 0.89 -5.47 6.57
C SER A 413 1.75 -6.65 6.06
N LYS A 414 1.92 -6.74 4.76
CA LYS A 414 2.74 -7.74 4.07
C LYS A 414 3.46 -7.10 2.89
N GLY A 415 4.72 -7.46 2.73
CA GLY A 415 5.48 -6.99 1.58
C GLY A 415 6.92 -7.46 1.62
N TYR A 416 7.57 -7.32 0.49
CA TYR A 416 9.01 -7.55 0.38
C TYR A 416 9.63 -6.60 -0.64
N HIS A 417 10.92 -6.32 -0.44
CA HIS A 417 11.77 -5.59 -1.37
C HIS A 417 13.05 -6.39 -1.59
N LEU A 418 13.28 -6.76 -2.82
CA LEU A 418 14.49 -7.46 -3.27
C LEU A 418 15.30 -6.54 -4.17
N SER A 419 16.62 -6.53 -4.03
CA SER A 419 17.50 -5.84 -4.97
C SER A 419 18.79 -6.63 -5.19
N LEU A 420 19.29 -6.56 -6.42
CA LEU A 420 20.58 -7.08 -6.84
C LEU A 420 21.25 -6.01 -7.69
N GLU A 421 22.49 -5.67 -7.36
CA GLU A 421 23.31 -4.74 -8.12
C GLU A 421 24.66 -5.39 -8.43
N VAL A 422 25.08 -5.28 -9.67
CA VAL A 422 26.38 -5.76 -10.15
C VAL A 422 27.06 -4.61 -10.88
N THR A 423 28.24 -4.22 -10.44
CA THR A 423 29.07 -3.20 -11.10
C THR A 423 30.47 -3.75 -11.35
N GLY A 424 31.15 -3.21 -12.32
CA GLY A 424 32.50 -3.65 -12.63
C GLY A 424 33.36 -2.54 -13.20
N ALA A 425 34.67 -2.61 -12.98
CA ALA A 425 35.69 -1.76 -13.54
C ALA A 425 36.81 -2.58 -14.16
N HIS A 426 37.39 -2.11 -15.25
CA HIS A 426 38.53 -2.77 -15.87
C HIS A 426 39.56 -1.75 -16.35
N ARG A 427 40.83 -2.03 -16.08
CA ARG A 427 41.94 -1.12 -16.43
C ARG A 427 42.03 -0.74 -17.90
N ALA A 428 41.57 -1.63 -18.80
CA ALA A 428 41.47 -1.33 -20.23
C ALA A 428 40.34 -0.30 -20.56
N LEU A 429 39.46 0.02 -19.61
CA LEU A 429 38.28 0.87 -19.77
C LEU A 429 38.35 2.08 -18.80
N LEU A 430 39.39 2.89 -18.90
CA LEU A 430 39.54 4.15 -18.13
C LEU A 430 39.48 3.98 -16.61
N SER A 431 39.92 2.84 -16.10
CA SER A 431 39.88 2.53 -14.66
C SER A 431 41.28 2.22 -14.12
N ASP A 432 41.53 2.61 -12.86
CA ASP A 432 42.80 2.38 -12.19
C ASP A 432 42.88 0.96 -11.60
N ALA A 433 41.75 0.23 -11.51
CA ALA A 433 41.69 -1.12 -10.94
C ALA A 433 40.76 -2.05 -11.74
N ASP A 434 40.95 -3.36 -11.57
CA ASP A 434 40.06 -4.41 -12.05
C ASP A 434 39.18 -4.85 -10.88
N ILE A 435 37.87 -4.56 -10.94
CA ILE A 435 36.93 -4.78 -9.86
C ILE A 435 35.63 -5.37 -10.43
N ALA A 436 35.09 -6.38 -9.75
CA ALA A 436 33.70 -6.79 -9.88
C ALA A 436 33.06 -6.71 -8.48
N HIS A 437 32.02 -5.90 -8.38
CA HIS A 437 31.30 -5.66 -7.13
C HIS A 437 29.86 -6.15 -7.28
N VAL A 438 29.38 -6.92 -6.30
CA VAL A 438 28.03 -7.45 -6.25
C VAL A 438 27.44 -7.13 -4.89
N LEU A 439 26.23 -6.58 -4.89
CA LEU A 439 25.44 -6.33 -3.68
C LEU A 439 24.02 -6.82 -3.88
N ALA A 440 23.57 -7.70 -2.99
CA ALA A 440 22.18 -8.15 -2.93
C ALA A 440 21.56 -7.74 -1.59
N SER A 441 20.30 -7.31 -1.62
CA SER A 441 19.54 -7.05 -0.41
C SER A 441 18.12 -7.61 -0.49
N ALA A 442 17.62 -8.03 0.66
CA ALA A 442 16.24 -8.46 0.83
C ALA A 442 15.67 -7.84 2.11
N LYS A 443 14.47 -7.28 2.02
CA LYS A 443 13.68 -6.83 3.16
C LYS A 443 12.33 -7.51 3.08
N GLY A 444 11.81 -7.99 4.21
CA GLY A 444 10.50 -8.62 4.29
C GLY A 444 9.72 -8.09 5.49
N LEU A 445 8.45 -7.85 5.29
CA LEU A 445 7.49 -7.45 6.31
C LEU A 445 6.32 -8.42 6.30
N TYR A 446 5.94 -8.91 7.46
CA TYR A 446 4.80 -9.81 7.60
C TYR A 446 4.10 -9.59 8.94
N THR A 447 2.79 -9.32 8.89
CA THR A 447 1.96 -9.15 10.08
C THR A 447 1.05 -10.37 10.27
N VAL A 448 1.06 -10.93 11.48
CA VAL A 448 0.22 -12.07 11.90
C VAL A 448 -0.80 -11.57 12.92
N ALA A 449 -2.04 -12.03 12.79
CA ALA A 449 -3.13 -11.72 13.72
C ALA A 449 -3.28 -10.20 14.01
N ASP A 450 -3.08 -9.38 12.98
CA ASP A 450 -3.24 -7.92 12.93
C ASP A 450 -2.32 -7.09 13.85
N ASN A 451 -1.66 -7.67 14.83
CA ASN A 451 -0.88 -6.95 15.83
C ASN A 451 0.55 -7.49 16.04
N HIS A 452 0.93 -8.58 15.40
CA HIS A 452 2.27 -9.15 15.47
C HIS A 452 3.03 -8.91 14.16
N ARG A 453 3.89 -7.90 14.12
CA ARG A 453 4.63 -7.50 12.93
C ARG A 453 6.09 -7.97 13.00
N PHE A 454 6.54 -8.67 11.97
CA PHE A 454 7.92 -9.13 11.78
C PHE A 454 8.56 -8.38 10.64
N LEU A 455 9.72 -7.78 10.88
CA LEU A 455 10.53 -7.12 9.87
C LEU A 455 11.87 -7.83 9.78
N THR A 456 12.21 -8.30 8.58
CA THR A 456 13.49 -8.99 8.32
C THR A 456 14.30 -8.23 7.29
N ARG A 457 15.62 -8.23 7.43
CA ARG A 457 16.55 -7.63 6.48
C ARG A 457 17.75 -8.56 6.31
N LEU A 458 18.24 -8.65 5.07
CA LEU A 458 19.44 -9.36 4.70
C LEU A 458 20.21 -8.53 3.68
N ARG A 459 21.52 -8.38 3.87
CA ARG A 459 22.45 -7.80 2.91
C ARG A 459 23.63 -8.74 2.70
N VAL A 460 23.95 -9.01 1.45
CA VAL A 460 25.06 -9.85 1.04
C VAL A 460 25.85 -9.12 -0.02
N GLY A 461 27.16 -8.99 0.18
CA GLY A 461 28.03 -8.30 -0.75
C GLY A 461 29.35 -9.03 -0.98
N ALA A 462 29.93 -8.85 -2.15
CA ALA A 462 31.24 -9.37 -2.51
C ALA A 462 31.96 -8.46 -3.49
N VAL A 463 33.27 -8.28 -3.28
CA VAL A 463 34.19 -7.62 -4.20
C VAL A 463 35.24 -8.61 -4.69
N ALA A 464 35.26 -8.85 -6.00
CA ALA A 464 36.33 -9.64 -6.64
C ALA A 464 37.31 -8.66 -7.32
N THR A 465 38.58 -8.79 -6.99
CA THR A 465 39.67 -7.97 -7.53
C THR A 465 41.00 -8.70 -7.41
N ASN A 466 41.93 -8.40 -8.28
CA ASN A 466 43.30 -8.91 -8.21
C ASN A 466 44.09 -8.28 -7.06
N ARG A 467 43.79 -7.06 -6.67
CA ARG A 467 44.49 -6.32 -5.62
C ARG A 467 43.48 -5.49 -4.81
N PHE A 468 43.24 -5.93 -3.57
CA PHE A 468 42.22 -5.29 -2.73
C PHE A 468 42.62 -3.87 -2.25
N SER A 469 43.94 -3.60 -2.15
CA SER A 469 44.43 -2.25 -1.85
C SER A 469 44.00 -1.18 -2.84
N ASP A 470 43.79 -1.60 -4.10
CA ASP A 470 43.41 -0.67 -5.19
C ASP A 470 41.89 -0.38 -5.20
N VAL A 471 41.09 -1.04 -4.33
CA VAL A 471 39.65 -0.81 -4.21
C VAL A 471 39.41 0.40 -3.32
N PRO A 472 38.73 1.45 -3.80
CA PRO A 472 38.42 2.62 -2.97
C PRO A 472 37.39 2.30 -1.89
N PRO A 473 37.30 3.12 -0.81
CA PRO A 473 36.34 2.92 0.30
C PRO A 473 34.88 2.78 -0.15
N SER A 474 34.47 3.54 -1.15
CA SER A 474 33.10 3.51 -1.71
C SER A 474 32.65 2.13 -2.21
N LEU A 475 33.58 1.26 -2.59
CA LEU A 475 33.33 -0.10 -3.08
C LEU A 475 33.72 -1.19 -2.06
N ARG A 476 34.16 -0.83 -0.85
CA ARG A 476 34.40 -1.77 0.25
C ARG A 476 33.16 -1.87 1.13
N PHE A 477 33.10 -2.92 1.92
CA PHE A 477 31.97 -3.16 2.81
C PHE A 477 32.31 -2.80 4.26
N PHE A 478 31.42 -2.00 4.84
CA PHE A 478 31.39 -1.65 6.25
C PHE A 478 30.05 -2.04 6.84
N ALA A 479 29.99 -2.30 8.13
CA ALA A 479 28.78 -2.60 8.87
C ALA A 479 28.70 -1.77 10.15
N GLY A 480 27.54 -1.71 10.77
CA GLY A 480 27.23 -0.89 11.95
C GLY A 480 26.14 0.13 11.66
N GLY A 481 25.52 0.63 12.72
CA GLY A 481 24.42 1.58 12.67
C GLY A 481 23.03 0.95 12.67
N ASP A 482 22.01 1.79 12.84
CA ASP A 482 20.60 1.40 13.04
C ASP A 482 20.02 0.54 11.91
N GLN A 483 20.50 0.72 10.68
CA GLN A 483 20.03 -0.02 9.50
C GLN A 483 20.87 -1.27 9.18
N SER A 484 21.93 -1.52 9.94
CA SER A 484 22.87 -2.62 9.75
C SER A 484 22.98 -3.45 11.04
N VAL A 485 23.98 -3.19 11.88
CA VAL A 485 24.19 -3.89 13.16
C VAL A 485 23.97 -2.90 14.29
N ARG A 486 22.82 -2.96 14.94
CA ARG A 486 22.48 -2.07 16.05
C ARG A 486 23.41 -2.24 17.23
N GLY A 487 23.71 -1.13 17.92
CA GLY A 487 24.63 -1.10 19.05
C GLY A 487 26.08 -0.80 18.67
N TYR A 488 26.39 -0.74 17.38
CA TYR A 488 27.66 -0.27 16.85
C TYR A 488 27.44 1.05 16.11
N GLY A 489 28.44 1.92 16.10
CA GLY A 489 28.40 3.18 15.36
C GLY A 489 28.21 2.93 13.85
N TYR A 490 27.83 3.99 13.14
CA TYR A 490 27.60 3.92 11.70
C TYR A 490 28.90 3.55 10.97
N GLU A 491 28.88 2.43 10.24
CA GLU A 491 30.02 1.89 9.43
C GLU A 491 31.32 1.64 10.20
N THR A 492 31.26 1.47 11.54
CA THR A 492 32.46 1.25 12.38
C THR A 492 32.97 -0.18 12.37
N LEU A 493 32.18 -1.14 11.88
CA LEU A 493 32.57 -2.55 11.82
C LEU A 493 33.20 -2.89 10.48
N SER A 494 34.47 -3.14 10.47
CA SER A 494 35.22 -3.63 9.31
C SER A 494 36.47 -4.41 9.73
N PRO A 495 37.10 -5.19 8.83
CA PRO A 495 38.44 -5.74 9.08
C PRO A 495 39.45 -4.61 9.30
N GLU A 496 40.30 -4.78 10.31
CA GLU A 496 41.34 -3.83 10.69
C GLU A 496 42.72 -4.29 10.21
N ASN A 497 43.64 -3.35 10.04
CA ASN A 497 45.06 -3.63 9.83
C ASN A 497 45.77 -3.90 11.16
N SER A 498 47.11 -4.13 11.14
CA SER A 498 47.91 -4.35 12.33
C SER A 498 48.00 -3.19 13.31
N GLU A 499 47.55 -2.01 12.90
CA GLU A 499 47.54 -0.78 13.69
C GLU A 499 46.12 -0.46 14.24
N GLY A 500 45.13 -1.34 13.99
CA GLY A 500 43.76 -1.17 14.43
C GLY A 500 42.92 -0.23 13.55
N VAL A 501 43.40 0.11 12.36
CA VAL A 501 42.68 0.98 11.41
C VAL A 501 41.70 0.14 10.60
N GLY A 502 40.42 0.57 10.56
CA GLY A 502 39.38 -0.08 9.78
C GLY A 502 39.56 0.14 8.27
N LEU A 503 39.70 -0.96 7.51
CA LEU A 503 40.01 -0.91 6.08
C LEU A 503 38.80 -1.21 5.17
N GLY A 504 37.66 -1.59 5.73
CA GLY A 504 36.56 -2.14 4.96
C GLY A 504 36.76 -3.59 4.51
N GLY A 505 35.63 -4.30 4.33
CA GLY A 505 35.60 -5.72 3.99
C GLY A 505 35.53 -6.01 2.51
N ARG A 506 36.02 -7.19 2.10
CA ARG A 506 35.80 -7.75 0.76
C ARG A 506 34.43 -8.42 0.62
N TYR A 507 33.88 -8.88 1.73
CA TYR A 507 32.63 -9.59 1.81
C TYR A 507 31.73 -8.95 2.87
N LEU A 508 30.42 -8.96 2.65
CA LEU A 508 29.42 -8.52 3.60
C LEU A 508 28.36 -9.60 3.76
N LEU A 509 28.03 -9.90 4.99
CA LEU A 509 26.83 -10.66 5.35
C LEU A 509 26.23 -10.06 6.61
N VAL A 510 25.12 -9.39 6.48
CA VAL A 510 24.39 -8.78 7.59
C VAL A 510 22.92 -9.17 7.51
N GLY A 511 22.39 -9.69 8.61
CA GLY A 511 20.99 -10.01 8.76
C GLY A 511 20.42 -9.43 10.04
N SER A 512 19.17 -9.00 9.98
CA SER A 512 18.43 -8.57 11.17
C SER A 512 16.98 -9.04 11.11
N MET A 513 16.42 -9.27 12.29
CA MET A 513 15.00 -9.57 12.48
C MET A 513 14.48 -8.72 13.63
N GLU A 514 13.36 -8.03 13.40
CA GLU A 514 12.70 -7.20 14.39
C GLU A 514 11.27 -7.72 14.57
N TYR A 515 10.83 -7.74 15.81
CA TYR A 515 9.45 -8.03 16.18
C TYR A 515 8.81 -6.79 16.80
N GLN A 516 7.65 -6.43 16.32
CA GLN A 516 6.85 -5.32 16.83
C GLN A 516 5.47 -5.86 17.25
N TYR A 517 5.00 -5.42 18.39
CA TYR A 517 3.68 -5.72 18.88
C TYR A 517 2.86 -4.44 19.06
N GLU A 518 1.70 -4.37 18.44
CA GLU A 518 0.78 -3.26 18.54
C GLU A 518 -0.18 -3.50 19.71
N PHE A 519 -0.08 -2.67 20.76
CA PHE A 519 -0.83 -2.86 22.01
C PHE A 519 -2.28 -2.37 21.94
N ALA A 520 -2.59 -1.42 21.08
CA ALA A 520 -3.92 -0.86 20.85
C ALA A 520 -4.02 -0.24 19.47
N LYS A 521 -5.17 -0.39 18.85
CA LYS A 521 -5.58 0.38 17.67
C LYS A 521 -6.41 1.56 18.08
#